data_9d63bf13f5c4f6f15ae4780c8375b153
#
_entry.id   9d63bf13f5c4f6f15ae4780c8375b153
#
_cell.length_a   1.000
_cell.length_b   1.000
_cell.length_c   1.000
_cell.angle_alpha   90.00
_cell.angle_beta   90.00
_cell.angle_gamma   90.00
#
_symmetry.space_group_name_H-M   'P 1'
#
loop_
_entity.id
_entity.type
_entity.pdbx_description
1 polymer ?
#
loop_
_entity_poly.entity_id
_entity_poly.type
_entity_poly.pdbx_seq_one_letter_code
_entity_poly.pdbx_strand_id
1 'polypeptide(L)'
;MKKIIYFLFVCVGAFYACKDEEQVLLNADFISDKQTISAGEKVYFMDKSAGEPVRWDWAFEGGEPSVSNLFSPEIVYNYPGTYTVKLRVGRGTENAETEMLKYITVVYPDEITVAFKANKTQALSDESISFTDMSVGFPSTWLWEFIPAEGRTVTSTEQNPSLVF
;
A
#
# COMPACT_ATOMS: atom_id res chain seq x y z
N MET A 1 -31.62 -75.33 -48.98
CA MET A 1 -30.62 -75.04 -47.97
C MET A 1 -30.52 -73.45 -47.83
N LYS A 2 -31.11 -72.84 -46.79
CA LYS A 2 -31.08 -71.43 -46.54
C LYS A 2 -29.90 -71.10 -45.61
N LYS A 3 -28.92 -70.33 -46.08
CA LYS A 3 -27.83 -69.82 -45.26
C LYS A 3 -28.30 -68.57 -44.55
N ILE A 4 -28.35 -68.58 -43.21
CA ILE A 4 -28.61 -67.41 -42.34
C ILE A 4 -27.29 -66.78 -42.06
N ILE A 5 -27.11 -65.53 -42.49
CA ILE A 5 -25.92 -64.70 -42.21
C ILE A 5 -26.28 -63.89 -40.99
N TYR A 6 -25.60 -64.10 -39.82
CA TYR A 6 -25.68 -63.27 -38.64
C TYR A 6 -24.77 -62.08 -38.82
N PHE A 7 -25.38 -60.89 -38.86
CA PHE A 7 -24.64 -59.66 -38.84
C PHE A 7 -24.38 -59.26 -37.36
N LEU A 8 -23.14 -59.44 -36.97
CA LEU A 8 -22.70 -59.03 -35.62
C LEU A 8 -22.53 -57.47 -35.56
N PHE A 9 -23.49 -56.80 -34.93
CA PHE A 9 -23.41 -55.36 -34.70
C PHE A 9 -22.49 -55.09 -33.50
N VAL A 10 -21.23 -54.71 -33.74
CA VAL A 10 -20.32 -54.31 -32.69
C VAL A 10 -20.65 -52.85 -32.34
N CYS A 11 -21.38 -52.63 -31.24
CA CYS A 11 -21.53 -51.29 -30.64
C CYS A 11 -20.21 -50.89 -29.97
N VAL A 12 -19.41 -50.08 -30.66
CA VAL A 12 -18.29 -49.37 -30.03
C VAL A 12 -18.87 -48.25 -29.20
N GLY A 13 -19.12 -48.54 -27.93
CA GLY A 13 -19.46 -47.52 -26.92
C GLY A 13 -18.25 -46.63 -26.70
N ALA A 14 -18.27 -45.43 -27.25
CA ALA A 14 -17.35 -44.37 -26.86
C ALA A 14 -17.67 -43.95 -25.42
N PHE A 15 -16.94 -44.48 -24.44
CA PHE A 15 -16.92 -43.94 -23.10
C PHE A 15 -16.23 -42.56 -23.17
N TYR A 16 -17.03 -41.50 -23.34
CA TYR A 16 -16.57 -40.17 -22.96
C TYR A 16 -16.41 -40.19 -21.44
N ALA A 17 -15.20 -40.40 -20.99
CA ALA A 17 -14.84 -40.12 -19.61
C ALA A 17 -15.01 -38.62 -19.42
N CYS A 18 -16.11 -38.23 -18.79
CA CYS A 18 -16.25 -36.90 -18.24
C CYS A 18 -15.12 -36.80 -17.22
N LYS A 19 -14.05 -36.06 -17.53
CA LYS A 19 -13.12 -35.60 -16.53
C LYS A 19 -13.93 -34.62 -15.68
N ASP A 20 -14.29 -35.05 -14.48
CA ASP A 20 -14.71 -34.08 -13.46
C ASP A 20 -13.51 -33.12 -13.28
N GLU A 21 -13.58 -31.94 -13.89
CA GLU A 21 -12.66 -30.88 -13.58
C GLU A 21 -12.93 -30.52 -12.12
N GLU A 22 -11.99 -30.87 -11.25
CA GLU A 22 -12.03 -30.49 -9.84
C GLU A 22 -12.13 -28.97 -9.78
N GLN A 23 -13.33 -28.45 -9.47
CA GLN A 23 -13.57 -27.02 -9.38
C GLN A 23 -12.73 -26.49 -8.22
N VAL A 24 -11.65 -25.78 -8.56
CA VAL A 24 -10.83 -25.11 -7.54
C VAL A 24 -11.67 -24.04 -6.89
N LEU A 25 -11.89 -24.17 -5.57
CA LEU A 25 -12.63 -23.17 -4.77
C LEU A 25 -11.94 -21.82 -4.83
N LEU A 26 -12.74 -20.78 -4.95
CA LEU A 26 -12.25 -19.42 -4.84
C LEU A 26 -11.74 -19.17 -3.42
N ASN A 27 -10.47 -18.81 -3.27
CA ASN A 27 -9.84 -18.49 -1.98
C ASN A 27 -8.96 -17.27 -2.16
N ALA A 28 -9.13 -16.25 -1.29
CA ALA A 28 -8.35 -15.02 -1.34
C ALA A 28 -7.03 -15.20 -0.58
N ASP A 29 -5.93 -14.84 -1.21
CA ASP A 29 -4.59 -14.81 -0.62
C ASP A 29 -3.70 -13.81 -1.35
N PHE A 30 -2.68 -13.29 -0.67
CA PHE A 30 -1.73 -12.33 -1.25
C PHE A 30 -0.38 -12.36 -0.55
N ILE A 31 0.59 -11.76 -1.21
CA ILE A 31 1.92 -11.48 -0.66
C ILE A 31 2.30 -10.02 -0.91
N SER A 32 3.29 -9.54 -0.16
CA SER A 32 4.01 -8.31 -0.45
C SER A 32 5.51 -8.58 -0.59
N ASP A 33 6.22 -7.67 -1.24
CA ASP A 33 7.69 -7.72 -1.34
C ASP A 33 8.37 -7.39 -0.01
N LYS A 34 7.73 -6.56 0.83
CA LYS A 34 8.20 -6.14 2.15
C LYS A 34 7.03 -6.09 3.13
N GLN A 35 7.30 -6.36 4.42
CA GLN A 35 6.34 -6.19 5.52
C GLN A 35 6.82 -5.16 6.55
N THR A 36 8.12 -4.82 6.53
CA THR A 36 8.69 -3.74 7.35
C THR A 36 9.39 -2.76 6.42
N ILE A 37 9.03 -1.50 6.53
CA ILE A 37 9.51 -0.40 5.69
C ILE A 37 9.73 0.85 6.52
N SER A 38 10.50 1.81 5.97
CA SER A 38 10.54 3.18 6.47
C SER A 38 9.36 3.99 5.92
N ALA A 39 8.90 4.98 6.68
CA ALA A 39 7.83 5.87 6.22
C ALA A 39 8.21 6.57 4.91
N GLY A 40 7.26 6.62 3.96
CA GLY A 40 7.45 7.12 2.61
C GLY A 40 7.92 6.07 1.59
N GLU A 41 8.29 4.85 2.02
CA GLU A 41 8.65 3.79 1.09
C GLU A 41 7.42 3.13 0.45
N LYS A 42 7.66 2.49 -0.70
CA LYS A 42 6.67 1.75 -1.47
C LYS A 42 6.68 0.27 -1.10
N VAL A 43 5.49 -0.32 -1.07
CA VAL A 43 5.25 -1.76 -0.97
C VAL A 43 4.52 -2.23 -2.21
N TYR A 44 4.99 -3.33 -2.80
CA TYR A 44 4.37 -3.99 -3.94
C TYR A 44 3.61 -5.22 -3.47
N PHE A 45 2.31 -5.23 -3.72
CA PHE A 45 1.45 -6.36 -3.42
C PHE A 45 1.19 -7.20 -4.67
N MET A 46 0.94 -8.49 -4.47
CA MET A 46 0.59 -9.42 -5.54
C MET A 46 -0.47 -10.40 -5.06
N ASP A 47 -1.53 -10.55 -5.84
CA ASP A 47 -2.53 -11.59 -5.63
C ASP A 47 -1.93 -13.00 -5.73
N LYS A 48 -2.32 -13.87 -4.82
CA LYS A 48 -2.00 -15.31 -4.75
C LYS A 48 -3.24 -16.16 -4.58
N SER A 49 -4.40 -15.58 -4.83
CA SER A 49 -5.68 -16.26 -4.70
C SER A 49 -5.79 -17.49 -5.60
N ALA A 50 -6.47 -18.52 -5.11
CA ALA A 50 -6.83 -19.70 -5.90
C ALA A 50 -8.23 -19.54 -6.52
N GLY A 51 -8.53 -20.35 -7.55
CA GLY A 51 -9.85 -20.39 -8.19
C GLY A 51 -10.05 -19.35 -9.28
N GLU A 52 -8.98 -18.82 -9.88
CA GLU A 52 -9.01 -17.94 -11.05
C GLU A 52 -9.91 -16.70 -10.87
N PRO A 53 -9.65 -15.84 -9.87
CA PRO A 53 -10.38 -14.60 -9.71
C PRO A 53 -10.21 -13.68 -10.93
N VAL A 54 -11.25 -12.92 -11.24
CA VAL A 54 -11.26 -11.93 -12.34
C VAL A 54 -11.52 -10.51 -11.83
N ARG A 55 -11.67 -10.36 -10.52
CA ARG A 55 -11.89 -9.07 -9.85
C ARG A 55 -11.14 -9.04 -8.53
N TRP A 56 -10.54 -7.89 -8.23
CA TRP A 56 -9.82 -7.60 -7.00
C TRP A 56 -10.35 -6.32 -6.38
N ASP A 57 -10.59 -6.34 -5.08
CA ASP A 57 -10.98 -5.18 -4.29
C ASP A 57 -10.05 -5.16 -3.07
N TRP A 58 -9.04 -4.31 -3.12
CA TRP A 58 -8.07 -4.13 -2.05
C TRP A 58 -8.46 -2.98 -1.13
N ALA A 59 -8.16 -3.13 0.17
CA ALA A 59 -8.18 -2.05 1.15
C ALA A 59 -6.87 -2.06 1.95
N PHE A 60 -6.23 -0.90 2.02
CA PHE A 60 -4.95 -0.66 2.67
C PHE A 60 -5.12 0.39 3.76
N GLU A 61 -5.23 -0.05 5.03
CA GLU A 61 -5.26 0.86 6.17
C GLU A 61 -4.00 1.72 6.17
N GLY A 62 -4.12 3.05 6.24
CA GLY A 62 -3.00 4.00 6.26
C GLY A 62 -2.15 4.06 4.98
N GLY A 63 -2.48 3.28 3.96
CA GLY A 63 -1.78 3.27 2.67
C GLY A 63 -2.32 4.31 1.67
N GLU A 64 -1.50 4.68 0.72
CA GLU A 64 -1.87 5.58 -0.38
C GLU A 64 -1.46 4.97 -1.73
N PRO A 65 -2.45 4.71 -2.63
CA PRO A 65 -3.89 4.81 -2.42
C PRO A 65 -4.42 3.82 -1.37
N SER A 66 -5.48 4.19 -0.63
CA SER A 66 -6.09 3.34 0.41
C SER A 66 -6.92 2.18 -0.14
N VAL A 67 -7.22 2.17 -1.43
CA VAL A 67 -7.94 1.10 -2.14
C VAL A 67 -7.36 0.88 -3.53
N SER A 68 -7.50 -0.33 -4.07
CA SER A 68 -7.08 -0.66 -5.44
C SER A 68 -7.93 -1.80 -6.01
N ASN A 69 -8.02 -1.88 -7.33
CA ASN A 69 -8.63 -3.00 -8.07
C ASN A 69 -7.62 -3.71 -9.01
N LEU A 70 -6.35 -3.44 -8.86
CA LEU A 70 -5.30 -4.04 -9.65
C LEU A 70 -4.92 -5.42 -9.12
N PHE A 71 -4.48 -6.31 -10.00
CA PHE A 71 -3.88 -7.60 -9.63
C PHE A 71 -2.62 -7.44 -8.76
N SER A 72 -1.81 -6.41 -9.03
CA SER A 72 -0.56 -6.12 -8.33
C SER A 72 -0.46 -4.62 -8.05
N PRO A 73 -1.05 -4.11 -6.94
CA PRO A 73 -0.98 -2.70 -6.58
C PRO A 73 0.35 -2.31 -5.93
N GLU A 74 0.72 -1.04 -6.10
CA GLU A 74 1.81 -0.35 -5.43
C GLU A 74 1.22 0.64 -4.43
N ILE A 75 1.67 0.58 -3.17
CA ILE A 75 1.13 1.38 -2.06
C ILE A 75 2.27 2.06 -1.31
N VAL A 76 2.08 3.33 -0.98
CA VAL A 76 3.00 4.12 -0.14
C VAL A 76 2.39 4.25 1.26
N TYR A 77 3.22 4.11 2.30
CA TYR A 77 2.82 4.36 3.68
C TYR A 77 3.64 5.52 4.22
N ASN A 78 2.98 6.66 4.44
CA ASN A 78 3.65 7.91 4.78
C ASN A 78 3.91 8.09 6.28
N TYR A 79 3.26 7.31 7.16
CA TYR A 79 3.34 7.49 8.59
C TYR A 79 3.75 6.19 9.29
N PRO A 80 4.57 6.26 10.36
CA PRO A 80 4.91 5.10 11.18
C PRO A 80 3.68 4.49 11.84
N GLY A 81 3.67 3.16 11.94
CA GLY A 81 2.55 2.41 12.50
C GLY A 81 2.52 0.97 12.04
N THR A 82 1.46 0.26 12.41
CA THR A 82 1.17 -1.09 11.92
C THR A 82 -0.18 -1.10 11.25
N TYR A 83 -0.26 -1.64 10.04
CA TYR A 83 -1.40 -1.48 9.16
C TYR A 83 -1.96 -2.82 8.69
N THR A 84 -3.27 -2.88 8.62
CA THR A 84 -4.04 -4.02 8.12
C THR A 84 -4.16 -3.93 6.60
N VAL A 85 -4.08 -5.10 5.95
CA VAL A 85 -4.34 -5.23 4.52
C VAL A 85 -5.46 -6.23 4.31
N LYS A 86 -6.40 -5.87 3.44
CA LYS A 86 -7.55 -6.68 3.09
C LYS A 86 -7.65 -6.85 1.58
N LEU A 87 -7.90 -8.07 1.16
CA LEU A 87 -8.17 -8.41 -0.24
C LEU A 87 -9.49 -9.17 -0.32
N ARG A 88 -10.38 -8.69 -1.17
CA ARG A 88 -11.54 -9.41 -1.65
C ARG A 88 -11.36 -9.72 -3.13
N VAL A 89 -11.60 -10.96 -3.52
CA VAL A 89 -11.56 -11.41 -4.92
C VAL A 89 -12.90 -11.94 -5.36
N GLY A 90 -13.17 -11.89 -6.68
CA GLY A 90 -14.42 -12.34 -7.23
C GLY A 90 -14.29 -13.08 -8.55
N ARG A 91 -15.18 -14.07 -8.75
CA ARG A 91 -15.38 -14.83 -9.99
C ARG A 91 -16.87 -15.04 -10.22
N GLY A 92 -17.45 -14.42 -11.26
CA GLY A 92 -18.91 -14.41 -11.46
C GLY A 92 -19.63 -13.85 -10.23
N THR A 93 -20.47 -14.65 -9.59
CA THR A 93 -21.20 -14.30 -8.36
C THR A 93 -20.45 -14.70 -7.07
N GLU A 94 -19.39 -15.49 -7.19
CA GLU A 94 -18.57 -15.93 -6.05
C GLU A 94 -17.64 -14.83 -5.58
N ASN A 95 -17.41 -14.77 -4.27
CA ASN A 95 -16.42 -13.89 -3.65
C ASN A 95 -15.70 -14.64 -2.54
N ALA A 96 -14.42 -14.34 -2.36
CA ALA A 96 -13.62 -14.74 -1.22
C ALA A 96 -12.88 -13.51 -0.67
N GLU A 97 -12.55 -13.53 0.62
CA GLU A 97 -11.91 -12.41 1.29
C GLU A 97 -10.86 -12.91 2.26
N THR A 98 -9.75 -12.18 2.37
CA THR A 98 -8.73 -12.37 3.39
C THR A 98 -8.37 -11.02 4.01
N GLU A 99 -8.12 -11.00 5.30
CA GLU A 99 -7.69 -9.83 6.07
C GLU A 99 -6.48 -10.21 6.91
N MET A 100 -5.37 -9.51 6.72
CA MET A 100 -4.14 -9.71 7.47
C MET A 100 -3.91 -8.51 8.38
N LEU A 101 -4.18 -8.70 9.67
CA LEU A 101 -4.03 -7.67 10.70
C LEU A 101 -2.55 -7.38 10.95
N LYS A 102 -2.18 -6.10 11.07
CA LYS A 102 -0.81 -5.65 11.34
C LYS A 102 0.21 -6.21 10.35
N TYR A 103 -0.20 -6.38 9.11
CA TYR A 103 0.61 -7.01 8.08
C TYR A 103 1.80 -6.14 7.64
N ILE A 104 1.61 -4.82 7.58
CA ILE A 104 2.68 -3.87 7.28
C ILE A 104 3.09 -3.13 8.55
N THR A 105 4.39 -3.12 8.82
CA THR A 105 5.00 -2.31 9.88
C THR A 105 5.80 -1.19 9.24
N VAL A 106 5.46 0.04 9.56
CA VAL A 106 6.17 1.23 9.09
C VAL A 106 6.91 1.84 10.26
N VAL A 107 8.21 2.00 10.11
CA VAL A 107 9.09 2.60 11.14
C VAL A 107 9.46 4.03 10.75
N TYR A 108 9.97 4.78 11.72
CA TYR A 108 10.59 6.07 11.42
C TYR A 108 11.80 5.86 10.51
N PRO A 109 12.06 6.76 9.56
CA PRO A 109 13.34 6.78 8.86
C PRO A 109 14.50 6.89 9.86
N ASP A 110 15.61 6.24 9.58
CA ASP A 110 16.80 6.24 10.46
C ASP A 110 17.46 7.63 10.56
N GLU A 111 17.21 8.51 9.57
CA GLU A 111 17.81 9.84 9.49
C GLU A 111 16.77 10.94 9.42
N ILE A 112 17.03 12.02 10.19
CA ILE A 112 16.29 13.30 10.09
C ILE A 112 17.10 14.22 9.18
N THR A 113 16.49 14.66 8.08
CA THR A 113 17.07 15.72 7.24
C THR A 113 16.40 17.04 7.57
N VAL A 114 17.16 17.99 8.08
CA VAL A 114 16.65 19.31 8.46
C VAL A 114 16.54 20.21 7.23
N ALA A 115 15.36 20.79 7.03
CA ALA A 115 15.09 21.77 6.00
C ALA A 115 14.02 22.78 6.46
N PHE A 116 14.07 23.98 5.93
CA PHE A 116 13.06 25.00 6.19
C PHE A 116 12.92 26.00 5.05
N LYS A 117 11.83 26.76 5.06
CA LYS A 117 11.56 27.85 4.14
C LYS A 117 11.07 29.07 4.92
N ALA A 118 11.56 30.26 4.56
CA ALA A 118 10.99 31.52 5.00
C ALA A 118 10.00 32.07 3.95
N ASN A 119 8.94 32.76 4.38
CA ASN A 119 7.99 33.39 3.46
C ASN A 119 8.60 34.57 2.71
N LYS A 120 9.62 35.24 3.28
CA LYS A 120 10.41 36.32 2.69
C LYS A 120 11.82 36.31 3.29
N THR A 121 12.80 36.84 2.58
CA THR A 121 14.22 36.91 3.01
C THR A 121 14.66 38.32 3.40
N GLN A 122 13.75 39.30 3.30
CA GLN A 122 13.97 40.67 3.69
C GLN A 122 12.73 41.19 4.42
N ALA A 123 12.92 41.95 5.47
CA ALA A 123 11.85 42.59 6.22
C ALA A 123 12.27 44.01 6.57
N LEU A 124 11.28 44.91 6.64
CA LEU A 124 11.47 46.21 7.26
C LEU A 124 11.36 46.04 8.79
N SER A 125 11.78 47.10 9.54
CA SER A 125 11.58 47.15 10.98
C SER A 125 10.10 46.96 11.32
N ASP A 126 9.82 46.16 12.35
CA ASP A 126 8.48 45.74 12.80
C ASP A 126 7.70 44.83 11.87
N GLU A 127 8.30 44.30 10.79
CA GLU A 127 7.70 43.31 9.98
C GLU A 127 8.02 41.87 10.46
N SER A 128 7.03 40.99 10.36
CA SER A 128 7.19 39.56 10.68
C SER A 128 7.68 38.74 9.49
N ILE A 129 8.63 37.82 9.74
CA ILE A 129 8.99 36.75 8.86
C ILE A 129 8.52 35.43 9.48
N SER A 130 7.77 34.61 8.71
CA SER A 130 7.34 33.31 9.13
C SER A 130 8.23 32.23 8.50
N PHE A 131 8.60 31.26 9.30
CA PHE A 131 9.41 30.10 8.89
C PHE A 131 8.54 28.85 8.91
N THR A 132 8.68 28.01 7.91
CA THR A 132 7.98 26.73 7.79
C THR A 132 9.00 25.63 7.84
N ASP A 133 8.82 24.68 8.75
CA ASP A 133 9.58 23.44 8.78
C ASP A 133 9.28 22.61 7.54
N MET A 134 10.33 22.12 6.89
CA MET A 134 10.29 21.21 5.74
C MET A 134 11.16 19.97 5.98
N SER A 135 11.52 19.71 7.23
CA SER A 135 12.35 18.58 7.61
C SER A 135 11.62 17.26 7.33
N VAL A 136 12.37 16.24 6.92
CA VAL A 136 11.88 14.88 6.74
C VAL A 136 12.47 13.95 7.80
N GLY A 137 11.83 12.81 8.05
CA GLY A 137 12.27 11.86 9.09
C GLY A 137 11.49 11.99 10.39
N PHE A 138 10.33 12.67 10.38
CA PHE A 138 9.40 12.80 11.51
C PHE A 138 10.02 13.39 12.78
N PRO A 139 10.61 14.61 12.72
CA PRO A 139 11.09 15.29 13.93
C PRO A 139 9.93 15.50 14.91
N SER A 140 10.18 15.33 16.20
CA SER A 140 9.22 15.52 17.28
C SER A 140 9.49 16.77 18.11
N THR A 141 10.65 17.41 17.89
CA THR A 141 11.08 18.62 18.59
C THR A 141 11.84 19.53 17.64
N TRP A 142 11.73 20.82 17.87
CA TRP A 142 12.40 21.85 17.08
C TRP A 142 13.15 22.80 18.00
N LEU A 143 14.31 23.27 17.54
CA LEU A 143 15.03 24.38 18.11
C LEU A 143 15.47 25.31 16.97
N TRP A 144 14.91 26.47 16.93
CA TRP A 144 15.30 27.56 16.04
C TRP A 144 16.21 28.56 16.78
N GLU A 145 17.28 28.93 16.13
CA GLU A 145 18.18 29.95 16.60
C GLU A 145 18.30 31.05 15.53
N PHE A 146 17.80 32.23 15.87
CA PHE A 146 17.90 33.42 15.03
C PHE A 146 19.05 34.26 15.52
N ILE A 147 20.16 34.26 14.79
CA ILE A 147 21.42 34.87 15.18
C ILE A 147 21.59 36.17 14.39
N PRO A 148 21.33 37.34 14.98
CA PRO A 148 21.56 38.63 14.32
C PRO A 148 23.07 38.95 14.21
N ALA A 149 23.42 39.81 13.26
CA ALA A 149 24.83 40.29 13.13
C ALA A 149 25.28 41.05 14.38
N GLU A 150 24.33 41.79 15.02
CA GLU A 150 24.53 42.49 16.30
C GLU A 150 23.32 42.22 17.18
N GLY A 151 23.54 42.15 18.50
CA GLY A 151 22.47 41.94 19.46
C GLY A 151 22.41 40.54 20.03
N ARG A 152 21.24 40.13 20.51
CA ARG A 152 21.02 38.86 21.23
C ARG A 152 20.34 37.83 20.33
N THR A 153 20.82 36.58 20.34
CA THR A 153 20.15 35.45 19.74
C THR A 153 18.74 35.25 20.31
N VAL A 154 17.77 35.05 19.43
CA VAL A 154 16.39 34.71 19.77
C VAL A 154 16.19 33.22 19.42
N THR A 155 15.49 32.50 20.29
CA THR A 155 15.19 31.07 20.08
C THR A 155 13.71 30.81 20.06
N SER A 156 13.30 29.74 19.33
CA SER A 156 11.92 29.20 19.36
C SER A 156 11.94 27.70 19.33
N THR A 157 10.94 27.06 19.95
CA THR A 157 10.70 25.62 19.93
C THR A 157 9.43 25.27 19.15
N GLU A 158 8.78 26.24 18.54
CA GLU A 158 7.63 26.00 17.66
C GLU A 158 8.07 25.35 16.36
N GLN A 159 7.22 24.48 15.80
CA GLN A 159 7.50 23.87 14.50
C GLN A 159 7.62 24.91 13.39
N ASN A 160 6.73 25.90 13.38
CA ASN A 160 6.64 26.94 12.36
C ASN A 160 6.66 28.32 13.04
N PRO A 161 7.82 28.83 13.49
CA PRO A 161 7.90 30.08 14.21
C PRO A 161 7.75 31.31 13.31
N SER A 162 7.38 32.40 13.92
CA SER A 162 7.45 33.75 13.33
C SER A 162 8.28 34.69 14.19
N LEU A 163 9.08 35.50 13.55
CA LEU A 163 9.94 36.50 14.22
C LEU A 163 9.70 37.89 13.63
N VAL A 164 9.58 38.89 14.51
CA VAL A 164 9.56 40.31 14.15
C VAL A 164 10.98 40.85 14.25
N PHE A 165 11.43 41.54 13.22
CA PHE A 165 12.77 42.14 13.11
C PHE A 165 12.77 43.61 13.36
#